data_06bc45c7416bf36b79dbe1fa1ae56ea9
#
_entry.id   06bc45c7416bf36b79dbe1fa1ae56ea9
#
_cell.length_a   1.000
_cell.length_b   1.000
_cell.length_c   1.000
_cell.angle_alpha   90.00
_cell.angle_beta   90.00
_cell.angle_gamma   90.00
#
_symmetry.space_group_name_H-M   'P 1'
#
loop_
_entity.id
_entity.type
_entity.pdbx_description
1 polymer ?
#
loop_
_entity_poly.entity_id
_entity_poly.type
_entity_poly.pdbx_seq_one_letter_code
_entity_poly.pdbx_strand_id
1 'polypeptide(L)'
;MRSVEIKTNKLCLRRWKAEDIDPFANMCADPEVMKWIGSGVVRTREECLLAIENSEHFWEENGFGLFAVELRETQSLIGFSGFAVPSFLPEIMPSIEIAWRFVRDAWGHGYATEAATAALNFGLKERGLERVVSIYQVGNEASGRVMEKIGMSLYLETIDPSSGRPVKVYDIVEL
;
A
#
# COMPACT_ATOMS: atom_id res chain seq x y z
N MET A 1 16.61 -17.76 -2.19
CA MET A 1 16.17 -16.65 -3.07
C MET A 1 16.79 -15.35 -2.59
N ARG A 2 17.29 -14.49 -3.48
CA ARG A 2 17.70 -13.14 -3.07
C ARG A 2 16.46 -12.38 -2.62
N SER A 3 16.50 -11.80 -1.44
CA SER A 3 15.46 -10.91 -0.94
C SER A 3 15.29 -9.75 -1.93
N VAL A 4 14.06 -9.51 -2.39
CA VAL A 4 13.74 -8.37 -3.28
C VAL A 4 13.86 -7.09 -2.45
N GLU A 5 14.72 -6.19 -2.90
CA GLU A 5 14.96 -4.89 -2.28
C GLU A 5 15.06 -3.82 -3.37
N ILE A 6 14.33 -2.73 -3.21
CA ILE A 6 14.33 -1.59 -4.12
C ILE A 6 14.83 -0.36 -3.36
N LYS A 7 15.93 0.21 -3.82
CA LYS A 7 16.47 1.46 -3.26
C LYS A 7 16.12 2.62 -4.18
N THR A 8 15.48 3.62 -3.61
CA THR A 8 15.19 4.89 -4.26
C THR A 8 16.12 5.99 -3.73
N ASN A 9 15.84 7.24 -4.02
CA ASN A 9 16.64 8.35 -3.50
C ASN A 9 16.66 8.38 -1.96
N LYS A 10 15.48 8.30 -1.34
CA LYS A 10 15.33 8.44 0.12
C LYS A 10 14.90 7.17 0.84
N LEU A 11 14.37 6.17 0.11
CA LEU A 11 13.69 5.02 0.67
C LEU A 11 14.39 3.70 0.32
N CYS A 12 14.14 2.71 1.17
CA CYS A 12 14.39 1.31 0.90
C CYS A 12 13.07 0.55 1.05
N LEU A 13 12.60 -0.06 -0.04
CA LEU A 13 11.45 -0.96 -0.07
C LEU A 13 11.98 -2.38 0.03
N ARG A 14 11.57 -3.14 1.03
CA ARG A 14 12.07 -4.49 1.32
C ARG A 14 11.02 -5.41 1.89
N ARG A 15 11.33 -6.68 1.99
CA ARG A 15 10.50 -7.64 2.71
C ARG A 15 10.42 -7.28 4.20
N TRP A 16 9.34 -7.70 4.84
CA TRP A 16 9.10 -7.47 6.26
C TRP A 16 10.12 -8.22 7.12
N LYS A 17 10.46 -7.64 8.27
CA LYS A 17 11.35 -8.21 9.29
C LYS A 17 10.61 -8.31 10.62
N ALA A 18 11.10 -9.16 11.51
CA ALA A 18 10.50 -9.32 12.85
C ALA A 18 10.47 -8.01 13.66
N GLU A 19 11.49 -7.17 13.50
CA GLU A 19 11.57 -5.86 14.17
C GLU A 19 10.55 -4.82 13.66
N ASP A 20 9.90 -5.05 12.52
CA ASP A 20 8.90 -4.12 11.97
C ASP A 20 7.55 -4.19 12.68
N ILE A 21 7.29 -5.25 13.47
CA ILE A 21 5.97 -5.45 14.08
C ILE A 21 5.56 -4.31 15.00
N ASP A 22 6.44 -3.85 15.86
CA ASP A 22 6.12 -2.81 16.83
C ASP A 22 5.95 -1.43 16.17
N PRO A 23 6.84 -0.96 15.27
CA PRO A 23 6.60 0.26 14.49
C PRO A 23 5.31 0.19 13.64
N PHE A 24 5.03 -0.96 13.03
CA PHE A 24 3.81 -1.14 12.23
C PHE A 24 2.55 -1.11 13.10
N ALA A 25 2.56 -1.78 14.24
CA ALA A 25 1.45 -1.74 15.20
C ALA A 25 1.20 -0.33 15.74
N ASN A 26 2.26 0.43 16.06
CA ASN A 26 2.14 1.82 16.47
C ASN A 26 1.51 2.70 15.39
N MET A 27 1.88 2.51 14.11
CA MET A 27 1.25 3.20 12.99
C MET A 27 -0.23 2.87 12.88
N CYS A 28 -0.62 1.60 13.01
CA CYS A 28 -2.00 1.14 12.92
C CYS A 28 -2.84 1.44 14.17
N ALA A 29 -2.23 1.84 15.28
CA ALA A 29 -2.89 2.34 16.48
C ALA A 29 -3.20 3.85 16.42
N ASP A 30 -2.66 4.57 15.42
CA ASP A 30 -2.96 6.00 15.23
C ASP A 30 -4.30 6.18 14.48
N PRO A 31 -5.32 6.78 15.14
CA PRO A 31 -6.63 6.99 14.50
C PRO A 31 -6.57 7.85 13.24
N GLU A 32 -5.66 8.82 13.16
CA GLU A 32 -5.51 9.68 11.99
C GLU A 32 -4.97 8.90 10.78
N VAL A 33 -4.08 7.93 11.03
CA VAL A 33 -3.58 7.03 9.99
C VAL A 33 -4.67 6.09 9.50
N MET A 34 -5.46 5.55 10.43
CA MET A 34 -6.50 4.56 10.13
C MET A 34 -7.84 5.15 9.66
N LYS A 35 -8.02 6.44 9.79
CA LYS A 35 -9.27 7.17 9.49
C LYS A 35 -9.92 6.79 8.16
N TRP A 36 -9.11 6.58 7.13
CA TRP A 36 -9.55 6.29 5.76
C TRP A 36 -9.41 4.81 5.35
N ILE A 37 -9.17 3.92 6.31
CA ILE A 37 -8.96 2.50 6.06
C ILE A 37 -10.17 1.69 6.57
N GLY A 38 -10.88 1.03 5.66
CA GLY A 38 -12.07 0.27 6.01
C GLY A 38 -13.08 1.12 6.79
N SER A 39 -13.47 0.69 7.98
CA SER A 39 -14.36 1.44 8.88
C SER A 39 -13.66 2.52 9.70
N GLY A 40 -12.35 2.68 9.57
CA GLY A 40 -11.55 3.66 10.33
C GLY A 40 -11.12 3.18 11.72
N VAL A 41 -11.33 1.92 12.04
CA VAL A 41 -10.96 1.33 13.34
C VAL A 41 -9.45 1.05 13.39
N VAL A 42 -8.82 1.43 14.50
CA VAL A 42 -7.42 1.09 14.77
C VAL A 42 -7.25 -0.42 14.94
N ARG A 43 -6.03 -0.92 14.72
CA ARG A 43 -5.72 -2.35 14.83
C ARG A 43 -4.89 -2.64 16.07
N THR A 44 -5.12 -3.81 16.64
CA THR A 44 -4.27 -4.36 17.70
C THR A 44 -2.93 -4.82 17.13
N ARG A 45 -1.97 -5.06 18.04
CA ARG A 45 -0.66 -5.61 17.66
C ARG A 45 -0.78 -7.01 17.02
N GLU A 46 -1.69 -7.83 17.52
CA GLU A 46 -1.97 -9.18 17.04
C GLU A 46 -2.55 -9.13 15.60
N GLU A 47 -3.46 -8.22 15.34
CA GLU A 47 -4.00 -8.00 13.98
C GLU A 47 -2.92 -7.51 13.01
N CYS A 48 -2.00 -6.68 13.48
CA CYS A 48 -0.86 -6.22 12.68
C CYS A 48 0.14 -7.35 12.40
N LEU A 49 0.41 -8.21 13.37
CA LEU A 49 1.26 -9.40 13.17
C LEU A 49 0.65 -10.30 12.09
N LEU A 50 -0.62 -10.62 12.22
CA LEU A 50 -1.34 -11.43 11.22
C LEU A 50 -1.32 -10.78 9.82
N ALA A 51 -1.44 -9.46 9.74
CA ALA A 51 -1.36 -8.74 8.47
C ALA A 51 0.03 -8.87 7.82
N ILE A 52 1.11 -8.81 8.60
CA ILE A 52 2.47 -9.03 8.10
C ILE A 52 2.63 -10.49 7.63
N GLU A 53 2.20 -11.45 8.41
CA GLU A 53 2.27 -12.88 8.05
C GLU A 53 1.53 -13.17 6.74
N ASN A 54 0.31 -12.64 6.60
CA ASN A 54 -0.47 -12.78 5.36
C ASN A 54 0.22 -12.10 4.16
N SER A 55 0.84 -10.93 4.37
CA SER A 55 1.61 -10.24 3.33
C SER A 55 2.82 -11.04 2.90
N GLU A 56 3.56 -11.61 3.84
CA GLU A 56 4.72 -12.46 3.52
C GLU A 56 4.30 -13.75 2.80
N HIS A 57 3.19 -14.37 3.21
CA HIS A 57 2.63 -15.54 2.52
C HIS A 57 2.21 -15.18 1.07
N PHE A 58 1.56 -14.04 0.88
CA PHE A 58 1.21 -13.55 -0.45
C PHE A 58 2.46 -13.34 -1.34
N TRP A 59 3.54 -12.82 -0.76
CA TRP A 59 4.84 -12.70 -1.43
C TRP A 59 5.41 -14.03 -1.90
N GLU A 60 5.33 -15.06 -1.03
CA GLU A 60 5.83 -16.42 -1.34
C GLU A 60 5.09 -17.03 -2.53
N GLU A 61 3.76 -16.82 -2.59
CA GLU A 61 2.90 -17.39 -3.62
C GLU A 61 3.01 -16.64 -4.96
N ASN A 62 3.17 -15.32 -4.93
CA ASN A 62 3.00 -14.47 -6.12
C ASN A 62 4.30 -13.85 -6.63
N GLY A 63 5.36 -13.79 -5.82
CA GLY A 63 6.61 -13.11 -6.15
C GLY A 63 6.54 -11.59 -6.13
N PHE A 64 5.44 -11.02 -5.62
CA PHE A 64 5.24 -9.60 -5.33
C PHE A 64 4.25 -9.44 -4.16
N GLY A 65 4.22 -8.29 -3.52
CA GLY A 65 3.34 -8.02 -2.37
C GLY A 65 3.63 -6.65 -1.74
N LEU A 66 3.25 -6.49 -0.49
CA LEU A 66 3.52 -5.25 0.26
C LEU A 66 4.97 -5.21 0.72
N PHE A 67 5.68 -4.15 0.36
CA PHE A 67 7.00 -3.85 0.89
C PHE A 67 6.87 -3.05 2.19
N ALA A 68 7.66 -3.40 3.19
CA ALA A 68 8.02 -2.49 4.27
C ALA A 68 8.87 -1.36 3.70
N VAL A 69 8.56 -0.13 4.04
CA VAL A 69 9.27 1.07 3.57
C VAL A 69 10.02 1.71 4.72
N GLU A 70 11.34 1.81 4.58
CA GLU A 70 12.20 2.48 5.53
C GLU A 70 12.90 3.69 4.93
N LEU A 71 13.19 4.69 5.77
CA LEU A 71 14.07 5.79 5.41
C LEU A 71 15.51 5.29 5.35
N ARG A 72 16.22 5.55 4.25
CA ARG A 72 17.62 5.13 4.08
C ARG A 72 18.56 5.81 5.08
N GLU A 73 18.27 7.04 5.45
CA GLU A 73 19.07 7.83 6.38
C GLU A 73 19.08 7.26 7.80
N THR A 74 17.89 6.88 8.29
CA THR A 74 17.71 6.45 9.69
C THR A 74 17.47 4.95 9.85
N GLN A 75 17.22 4.25 8.76
CA GLN A 75 16.80 2.84 8.72
C GLN A 75 15.50 2.57 9.51
N SER A 76 14.69 3.61 9.74
CA SER A 76 13.43 3.52 10.45
C SER A 76 12.31 3.11 9.52
N LEU A 77 11.47 2.17 9.94
CA LEU A 77 10.21 1.86 9.23
C LEU A 77 9.29 3.07 9.30
N ILE A 78 8.82 3.55 8.15
CA ILE A 78 7.91 4.69 8.05
C ILE A 78 6.54 4.31 7.46
N GLY A 79 6.39 3.09 6.97
CA GLY A 79 5.14 2.63 6.37
C GLY A 79 5.32 1.42 5.47
N PHE A 80 4.39 1.27 4.55
CA PHE A 80 4.45 0.25 3.50
C PHE A 80 3.93 0.79 2.18
N SER A 81 4.32 0.14 1.08
CA SER A 81 3.74 0.31 -0.24
C SER A 81 3.90 -0.97 -1.04
N GLY A 82 2.95 -1.30 -1.90
CA GLY A 82 3.01 -2.48 -2.75
C GLY A 82 1.65 -3.08 -3.04
N PHE A 83 1.62 -4.38 -3.30
CA PHE A 83 0.51 -5.05 -3.94
C PHE A 83 -0.27 -5.96 -2.99
N ALA A 84 -1.59 -5.98 -3.18
CA ALA A 84 -2.53 -6.85 -2.50
C ALA A 84 -3.72 -7.16 -3.42
N VAL A 85 -4.59 -8.07 -2.98
CA VAL A 85 -5.87 -8.35 -3.64
C VAL A 85 -6.96 -7.55 -2.93
N PRO A 86 -7.68 -6.65 -3.61
CA PRO A 86 -8.72 -5.81 -3.01
C PRO A 86 -10.05 -6.58 -2.85
N SER A 87 -10.04 -7.69 -2.11
CA SER A 87 -11.20 -8.57 -1.94
C SER A 87 -12.40 -7.93 -1.25
N PHE A 88 -12.19 -6.79 -0.57
CA PHE A 88 -13.25 -6.00 0.03
C PHE A 88 -14.16 -5.29 -1.00
N LEU A 89 -13.71 -5.19 -2.26
CA LEU A 89 -14.46 -4.58 -3.36
C LEU A 89 -14.69 -5.60 -4.50
N PRO A 90 -15.64 -6.53 -4.36
CA PRO A 90 -15.87 -7.62 -5.33
C PRO A 90 -16.16 -7.15 -6.75
N GLU A 91 -16.72 -5.95 -6.89
CA GLU A 91 -17.10 -5.35 -8.19
C GLU A 91 -15.94 -5.22 -9.17
N ILE A 92 -14.72 -5.04 -8.68
CA ILE A 92 -13.53 -4.87 -9.53
C ILE A 92 -12.68 -6.16 -9.66
N MET A 93 -13.12 -7.25 -9.06
CA MET A 93 -12.36 -8.50 -9.10
C MET A 93 -12.54 -9.27 -10.42
N PRO A 94 -11.49 -9.96 -10.90
CA PRO A 94 -10.15 -10.06 -10.31
C PRO A 94 -9.29 -8.82 -10.60
N SER A 95 -8.59 -8.33 -9.59
CA SER A 95 -7.66 -7.19 -9.72
C SER A 95 -6.50 -7.32 -8.74
N ILE A 96 -5.39 -6.67 -9.05
CA ILE A 96 -4.28 -6.41 -8.13
C ILE A 96 -4.30 -4.93 -7.78
N GLU A 97 -4.32 -4.63 -6.49
CA GLU A 97 -4.28 -3.27 -5.95
C GLU A 97 -2.84 -2.89 -5.60
N ILE A 98 -2.44 -1.66 -5.92
CA ILE A 98 -1.32 -1.01 -5.26
C ILE A 98 -1.86 -0.15 -4.12
N ALA A 99 -1.30 -0.35 -2.93
CA ALA A 99 -1.69 0.35 -1.71
C ALA A 99 -0.47 0.93 -0.99
N TRP A 100 -0.70 1.92 -0.14
CA TRP A 100 0.31 2.51 0.73
C TRP A 100 -0.31 3.03 2.01
N ARG A 101 0.50 3.07 3.06
CA ARG A 101 0.19 3.68 4.34
C ARG A 101 1.48 4.09 5.03
N PHE A 102 1.49 5.31 5.58
CA PHE A 102 2.66 5.89 6.22
C PHE A 102 2.30 6.46 7.60
N VAL A 103 3.27 6.44 8.51
CA VAL A 103 3.18 7.15 9.78
C VAL A 103 2.96 8.63 9.53
N ARG A 104 2.26 9.30 10.45
CA ARG A 104 1.86 10.70 10.28
C ARG A 104 3.05 11.63 10.05
N ASP A 105 4.15 11.42 10.76
CA ASP A 105 5.38 12.23 10.65
C ASP A 105 6.06 12.11 9.26
N ALA A 106 5.72 11.08 8.50
CA ALA A 106 6.22 10.89 7.13
C ALA A 106 5.35 11.59 6.06
N TRP A 107 4.21 12.17 6.43
CA TRP A 107 3.33 12.84 5.48
C TRP A 107 3.92 14.18 5.00
N GLY A 108 3.57 14.58 3.78
CA GLY A 108 4.00 15.86 3.21
C GLY A 108 5.44 15.88 2.68
N HIS A 109 6.17 14.77 2.74
CA HIS A 109 7.57 14.66 2.27
C HIS A 109 7.73 14.04 0.88
N GLY A 110 6.62 13.63 0.25
CA GLY A 110 6.64 12.94 -1.05
C GLY A 110 6.98 11.45 -0.98
N TYR A 111 7.09 10.88 0.19
CA TYR A 111 7.49 9.45 0.36
C TYR A 111 6.46 8.48 -0.22
N ALA A 112 5.17 8.77 -0.08
CA ALA A 112 4.13 7.91 -0.67
C ALA A 112 4.25 7.85 -2.20
N THR A 113 4.46 8.98 -2.87
CA THR A 113 4.67 9.03 -4.31
C THR A 113 5.96 8.30 -4.71
N GLU A 114 7.06 8.52 -4.00
CA GLU A 114 8.35 7.87 -4.27
C GLU A 114 8.26 6.35 -4.12
N ALA A 115 7.67 5.87 -3.02
CA ALA A 115 7.49 4.44 -2.76
C ALA A 115 6.52 3.78 -3.76
N ALA A 116 5.36 4.40 -4.01
CA ALA A 116 4.37 3.86 -4.92
C ALA A 116 4.88 3.82 -6.36
N THR A 117 5.66 4.83 -6.81
CA THR A 117 6.31 4.80 -8.12
C THR A 117 7.27 3.63 -8.25
N ALA A 118 8.11 3.41 -7.25
CA ALA A 118 9.08 2.31 -7.25
C ALA A 118 8.38 0.94 -7.24
N ALA A 119 7.38 0.76 -6.38
CA ALA A 119 6.60 -0.48 -6.31
C ALA A 119 5.83 -0.73 -7.62
N LEU A 120 5.18 0.30 -8.18
CA LEU A 120 4.43 0.17 -9.44
C LEU A 120 5.33 -0.24 -10.61
N ASN A 121 6.50 0.38 -10.75
CA ASN A 121 7.48 0.00 -11.77
C ASN A 121 7.94 -1.45 -11.62
N PHE A 122 8.18 -1.90 -10.40
CA PHE A 122 8.49 -3.30 -10.11
C PHE A 122 7.37 -4.24 -10.55
N GLY A 123 6.11 -3.93 -10.21
CA GLY A 123 4.96 -4.75 -10.60
C GLY A 123 4.76 -4.83 -12.10
N LEU A 124 4.74 -3.69 -12.78
CA LEU A 124 4.49 -3.63 -14.22
C LEU A 124 5.67 -4.21 -15.02
N LYS A 125 6.90 -3.76 -14.75
CA LYS A 125 8.06 -4.08 -15.60
C LYS A 125 8.79 -5.37 -15.24
N GLU A 126 8.84 -5.72 -13.95
CA GLU A 126 9.59 -6.89 -13.50
C GLU A 126 8.69 -8.10 -13.20
N ARG A 127 7.41 -7.86 -12.88
CA ARG A 127 6.43 -8.92 -12.58
C ARG A 127 5.38 -9.11 -13.66
N GLY A 128 5.35 -8.24 -14.67
CA GLY A 128 4.46 -8.36 -15.82
C GLY A 128 2.99 -8.17 -15.47
N LEU A 129 2.69 -7.35 -14.45
CA LEU A 129 1.31 -6.99 -14.16
C LEU A 129 0.79 -6.10 -15.30
N GLU A 130 -0.25 -6.54 -15.99
CA GLU A 130 -0.82 -5.82 -17.12
C GLU A 130 -1.72 -4.67 -16.70
N ARG A 131 -2.38 -4.81 -15.54
CA ARG A 131 -3.28 -3.80 -14.96
C ARG A 131 -3.14 -3.79 -13.45
N VAL A 132 -3.06 -2.58 -12.88
CA VAL A 132 -3.04 -2.35 -11.44
C VAL A 132 -4.10 -1.32 -11.09
N VAL A 133 -4.87 -1.57 -10.04
CA VAL A 133 -5.85 -0.63 -9.48
C VAL A 133 -5.32 -0.01 -8.20
N SER A 134 -5.91 1.10 -7.78
CA SER A 134 -5.72 1.68 -6.46
C SER A 134 -7.01 2.32 -5.99
N ILE A 135 -7.31 2.25 -4.69
CA ILE A 135 -8.62 2.62 -4.15
C ILE A 135 -8.42 3.59 -2.99
N TYR A 136 -9.21 4.66 -2.95
CA TYR A 136 -9.27 5.53 -1.79
C TYR A 136 -10.70 5.91 -1.42
N GLN A 137 -10.95 6.12 -0.13
CA GLN A 137 -12.23 6.62 0.37
C GLN A 137 -12.36 8.11 0.06
N VAL A 138 -13.53 8.52 -0.46
CA VAL A 138 -13.83 9.93 -0.74
C VAL A 138 -13.60 10.77 0.51
N GLY A 139 -12.84 11.84 0.37
CA GLY A 139 -12.32 12.66 1.48
C GLY A 139 -10.82 12.48 1.73
N ASN A 140 -10.23 11.34 1.34
CA ASN A 140 -8.78 11.11 1.38
C ASN A 140 -8.11 11.58 0.09
N GLU A 141 -8.27 12.84 -0.24
CA GLU A 141 -7.77 13.41 -1.50
C GLU A 141 -6.23 13.37 -1.61
N ALA A 142 -5.54 13.22 -0.48
CA ALA A 142 -4.08 13.02 -0.49
C ALA A 142 -3.68 11.74 -1.22
N SER A 143 -4.40 10.64 -1.00
CA SER A 143 -4.20 9.37 -1.73
C SER A 143 -4.53 9.52 -3.22
N GLY A 144 -5.64 10.19 -3.56
CA GLY A 144 -6.00 10.46 -4.95
C GLY A 144 -4.89 11.21 -5.70
N ARG A 145 -4.30 12.24 -5.09
CA ARG A 145 -3.18 12.97 -5.67
C ARG A 145 -1.93 12.11 -5.89
N VAL A 146 -1.67 11.14 -5.03
CA VAL A 146 -0.57 10.17 -5.25
C VAL A 146 -0.89 9.31 -6.46
N MET A 147 -2.12 8.79 -6.59
CA MET A 147 -2.54 7.98 -7.74
C MET A 147 -2.34 8.72 -9.06
N GLU A 148 -2.76 9.98 -9.14
CA GLU A 148 -2.56 10.84 -10.32
C GLU A 148 -1.07 11.06 -10.63
N LYS A 149 -0.25 11.33 -9.61
CA LYS A 149 1.20 11.55 -9.77
C LYS A 149 1.96 10.32 -10.26
N ILE A 150 1.49 9.12 -9.95
CA ILE A 150 2.10 7.88 -10.45
C ILE A 150 1.51 7.41 -11.78
N GLY A 151 0.65 8.22 -12.41
CA GLY A 151 0.13 7.99 -13.75
C GLY A 151 -1.17 7.21 -13.84
N MET A 152 -1.86 7.01 -12.72
CA MET A 152 -3.17 6.35 -12.71
C MET A 152 -4.29 7.32 -13.07
N SER A 153 -5.37 6.79 -13.64
CA SER A 153 -6.57 7.55 -14.00
C SER A 153 -7.81 7.00 -13.32
N LEU A 154 -8.79 7.87 -13.09
CA LEU A 154 -10.07 7.47 -12.49
C LEU A 154 -10.77 6.44 -13.40
N TYR A 155 -11.09 5.29 -12.83
CA TYR A 155 -11.78 4.18 -13.50
C TYR A 155 -13.23 4.05 -13.07
N LEU A 156 -13.51 4.12 -11.75
CA LEU A 156 -14.82 3.84 -11.19
C LEU A 156 -15.05 4.63 -9.89
N GLU A 157 -16.26 5.09 -9.67
CA GLU A 157 -16.75 5.58 -8.38
C GLU A 157 -17.86 4.65 -7.90
N THR A 158 -17.74 4.16 -6.65
CA THR A 158 -18.67 3.18 -6.09
C THR A 158 -18.70 3.26 -4.56
N ILE A 159 -19.37 2.31 -3.93
CA ILE A 159 -19.43 2.19 -2.47
C ILE A 159 -18.74 0.89 -2.07
N ASP A 160 -17.82 0.96 -1.13
CA ASP A 160 -17.24 -0.21 -0.49
C ASP A 160 -18.31 -0.92 0.35
N PRO A 161 -18.73 -2.16 -0.01
CA PRO A 161 -19.80 -2.85 0.69
C PRO A 161 -19.42 -3.25 2.13
N SER A 162 -18.12 -3.34 2.43
CA SER A 162 -17.64 -3.71 3.76
C SER A 162 -17.74 -2.57 4.78
N SER A 163 -17.56 -1.33 4.34
CA SER A 163 -17.57 -0.14 5.18
C SER A 163 -18.81 0.75 4.97
N GLY A 164 -19.50 0.60 3.83
CA GLY A 164 -20.59 1.49 3.41
C GLY A 164 -20.10 2.87 2.95
N ARG A 165 -18.80 3.07 2.76
CA ARG A 165 -18.21 4.36 2.42
C ARG A 165 -18.00 4.51 0.91
N PRO A 166 -18.20 5.72 0.35
CA PRO A 166 -17.91 5.99 -1.03
C PRO A 166 -16.40 5.91 -1.31
N VAL A 167 -16.04 5.25 -2.40
CA VAL A 167 -14.66 5.07 -2.83
C VAL A 167 -14.49 5.45 -4.29
N LYS A 168 -13.27 5.86 -4.64
CA LYS A 168 -12.82 6.03 -6.01
C LYS A 168 -11.75 4.99 -6.32
N VAL A 169 -11.90 4.35 -7.47
CA VAL A 169 -10.96 3.39 -8.00
C VAL A 169 -10.23 4.03 -9.17
N TYR A 170 -8.93 4.03 -9.11
CA TYR A 170 -8.03 4.43 -10.20
C TYR A 170 -7.38 3.20 -10.78
N ASP A 171 -6.98 3.25 -12.04
CA ASP A 171 -6.19 2.19 -12.65
C ASP A 171 -5.06 2.71 -13.54
N ILE A 172 -4.15 1.80 -13.85
CA ILE A 172 -3.14 1.94 -14.88
C ILE A 172 -3.03 0.61 -15.62
N VAL A 173 -2.92 0.70 -16.94
CA VAL A 173 -2.75 -0.45 -17.83
C VAL A 173 -1.42 -0.29 -18.55
N GLU A 174 -0.57 -1.33 -18.47
CA GLU A 174 0.66 -1.40 -19.26
C GLU A 174 0.27 -1.72 -20.73
N LEU A 175 0.70 -0.88 -21.68
CA LEU A 175 0.45 -1.07 -23.13
C LEU A 175 1.59 -1.82 -23.80
#